data_ec50e31fc61c7025d0e11174958da113
#
_entry.id   ec50e31fc61c7025d0e11174958da113
#
_cell.length_a   1.000
_cell.length_b   1.000
_cell.length_c   1.000
_cell.angle_alpha   90.00
_cell.angle_beta   90.00
_cell.angle_gamma   90.00
#
_symmetry.space_group_name_H-M   'P 1'
#
loop_
_entity.id
_entity.type
_entity.pdbx_description
1 polymer ?
#
loop_
_entity_poly.entity_id
_entity_poly.type
_entity_poly.pdbx_seq_one_letter_code
_entity_poly.pdbx_strand_id
1 'polypeptide(L)'
;MKKILFLFILTISCNVLGEDISDFKIEGMYIGESLLDYYSEEEIFKNKSNASYNLKEAKFYSTTFRNSNFENYEAVEIFLKSNDNNYIIYSIRGGIFYENKIEECKVKKKEILNEMKNFLKMNFVSGELKHQFDETGKSIQYQSYFLFEDNSNIRVECYQWS
;
A
#
# COMPACT_ATOMS: atom_id res chain seq x y z
N MET A 1 -28.73 57.39 -19.57
CA MET A 1 -28.74 56.32 -18.54
C MET A 1 -27.81 55.22 -19.01
N LYS A 2 -26.59 55.16 -18.46
CA LYS A 2 -25.58 54.13 -18.78
C LYS A 2 -25.86 52.88 -17.94
N LYS A 3 -26.18 51.75 -18.56
CA LYS A 3 -26.30 50.45 -17.90
C LYS A 3 -24.89 49.89 -17.67
N ILE A 4 -24.49 49.78 -16.41
CA ILE A 4 -23.26 49.13 -16.00
C ILE A 4 -23.56 47.63 -15.91
N LEU A 5 -22.93 46.85 -16.85
CA LEU A 5 -22.98 45.40 -16.84
C LEU A 5 -21.89 44.88 -15.88
N PHE A 6 -22.30 44.38 -14.73
CA PHE A 6 -21.39 43.71 -13.80
C PHE A 6 -21.12 42.27 -14.31
N LEU A 7 -19.92 42.04 -14.83
CA LEU A 7 -19.45 40.72 -15.23
C LEU A 7 -18.91 40.03 -13.97
N PHE A 8 -19.70 39.12 -13.42
CA PHE A 8 -19.28 38.28 -12.30
C PHE A 8 -18.37 37.16 -12.85
N ILE A 9 -17.06 37.33 -12.77
CA ILE A 9 -16.09 36.26 -13.08
C ILE A 9 -16.06 35.32 -11.87
N LEU A 10 -16.78 34.20 -11.95
CA LEU A 10 -16.60 33.06 -11.06
C LEU A 10 -15.25 32.42 -11.40
N THR A 11 -14.22 32.76 -10.65
CA THR A 11 -12.98 31.97 -10.63
C THR A 11 -13.29 30.69 -9.86
N ILE A 12 -13.63 29.62 -10.57
CA ILE A 12 -13.62 28.28 -10.04
C ILE A 12 -12.13 27.93 -9.87
N SER A 13 -11.60 28.14 -8.68
CA SER A 13 -10.34 27.55 -8.26
C SER A 13 -10.60 26.04 -8.20
N CYS A 14 -10.28 25.34 -9.27
CA CYS A 14 -10.09 23.91 -9.21
C CYS A 14 -8.88 23.69 -8.30
N ASN A 15 -9.15 23.48 -7.01
CA ASN A 15 -8.17 22.83 -6.15
C ASN A 15 -8.01 21.44 -6.76
N VAL A 16 -6.92 21.23 -7.50
CA VAL A 16 -6.38 19.91 -7.74
C VAL A 16 -5.91 19.46 -6.37
N LEU A 17 -6.80 18.82 -5.62
CA LEU A 17 -6.43 18.04 -4.45
C LEU A 17 -5.43 17.01 -4.99
N GLY A 18 -4.18 17.15 -4.62
CA GLY A 18 -3.19 16.10 -4.83
C GLY A 18 -3.78 14.85 -4.19
N GLU A 19 -3.90 13.77 -4.97
CA GLU A 19 -4.37 12.51 -4.44
C GLU A 19 -3.42 12.12 -3.30
N ASP A 20 -3.98 11.98 -2.09
CA ASP A 20 -3.27 11.57 -0.90
C ASP A 20 -3.21 10.04 -0.87
N ILE A 21 -2.17 9.47 -0.28
CA ILE A 21 -2.06 8.02 -0.07
C ILE A 21 -3.23 7.48 0.75
N SER A 22 -3.86 8.30 1.56
CA SER A 22 -5.07 7.96 2.33
C SER A 22 -6.29 7.65 1.47
N ASP A 23 -6.30 8.04 0.19
CA ASP A 23 -7.40 7.73 -0.74
C ASP A 23 -7.33 6.29 -1.28
N PHE A 24 -6.19 5.60 -1.06
CA PHE A 24 -5.99 4.23 -1.51
C PHE A 24 -6.49 3.23 -0.49
N LYS A 25 -7.28 2.26 -0.98
CA LYS A 25 -7.78 1.15 -0.18
C LYS A 25 -7.31 -0.20 -0.71
N ILE A 26 -7.10 -1.12 0.20
CA ILE A 26 -6.87 -2.54 -0.08
C ILE A 26 -7.94 -3.34 0.66
N GLU A 27 -8.76 -4.10 -0.08
CA GLU A 27 -9.90 -4.86 0.44
C GLU A 27 -10.84 -4.02 1.33
N GLY A 28 -11.07 -2.77 0.94
CA GLY A 28 -11.93 -1.82 1.63
C GLY A 28 -11.30 -1.05 2.80
N MET A 29 -10.09 -1.40 3.22
CA MET A 29 -9.37 -0.78 4.33
C MET A 29 -8.46 0.36 3.86
N TYR A 30 -8.38 1.45 4.64
CA TYR A 30 -7.56 2.63 4.36
C TYR A 30 -6.46 2.81 5.41
N ILE A 31 -5.39 3.48 5.02
CA ILE A 31 -4.37 3.95 5.97
C ILE A 31 -4.99 5.04 6.84
N GLY A 32 -4.75 4.98 8.15
CA GLY A 32 -5.28 5.94 9.14
C GLY A 32 -6.59 5.52 9.81
N GLU A 33 -7.28 4.49 9.31
CA GLU A 33 -8.45 3.92 9.97
C GLU A 33 -8.05 2.96 11.09
N SER A 34 -9.01 2.67 11.97
CA SER A 34 -8.83 1.64 12.99
C SER A 34 -9.04 0.25 12.40
N LEU A 35 -8.11 -0.67 12.63
CA LEU A 35 -8.29 -2.07 12.23
C LEU A 35 -9.44 -2.74 13.00
N LEU A 36 -9.85 -2.18 14.16
CA LEU A 36 -11.01 -2.66 14.92
C LEU A 36 -12.35 -2.42 14.20
N ASP A 37 -12.40 -1.56 13.19
CA ASP A 37 -13.59 -1.37 12.36
C ASP A 37 -13.85 -2.58 11.44
N TYR A 38 -12.84 -3.45 11.26
CA TYR A 38 -12.87 -4.61 10.34
C TYR A 38 -12.72 -5.95 11.04
N TYR A 39 -11.94 -6.01 12.14
CA TYR A 39 -11.59 -7.24 12.84
C TYR A 39 -11.63 -7.03 14.36
N SER A 40 -12.02 -8.06 15.10
CA SER A 40 -11.91 -8.05 16.56
C SER A 40 -10.45 -8.06 17.01
N GLU A 41 -10.20 -7.58 18.21
CA GLU A 41 -8.87 -7.59 18.83
C GLU A 41 -8.30 -9.02 18.91
N GLU A 42 -9.13 -10.02 19.20
CA GLU A 42 -8.75 -11.44 19.23
C GLU A 42 -8.24 -11.91 17.86
N GLU A 43 -8.93 -11.54 16.78
CA GLU A 43 -8.51 -11.88 15.40
C GLU A 43 -7.20 -11.19 15.04
N ILE A 44 -7.02 -9.93 15.41
CA ILE A 44 -5.78 -9.19 15.19
C ILE A 44 -4.60 -9.89 15.87
N PHE A 45 -4.74 -10.28 17.12
CA PHE A 45 -3.69 -11.00 17.86
C PHE A 45 -3.43 -12.39 17.31
N LYS A 46 -4.47 -13.15 16.97
CA LYS A 46 -4.35 -14.50 16.41
C LYS A 46 -3.56 -14.51 15.08
N ASN A 47 -3.73 -13.45 14.27
CA ASN A 47 -3.09 -13.30 12.96
C ASN A 47 -1.78 -12.51 13.01
N LYS A 48 -1.30 -12.14 14.22
CA LYS A 48 -0.05 -11.42 14.39
C LYS A 48 1.12 -12.23 13.83
N SER A 49 1.91 -11.59 12.99
CA SER A 49 3.09 -12.21 12.39
C SER A 49 4.15 -12.48 13.46
N ASN A 50 4.64 -13.72 13.50
CA ASN A 50 5.77 -14.12 14.32
C ASN A 50 7.10 -13.84 13.61
N ALA A 51 7.11 -13.09 12.52
CA ALA A 51 8.35 -12.73 11.84
C ALA A 51 9.27 -12.06 12.85
N SER A 52 10.32 -12.76 13.21
CA SER A 52 11.31 -12.39 14.22
C SER A 52 12.24 -11.29 13.71
N TYR A 53 11.67 -10.17 13.38
CA TYR A 53 12.42 -8.93 13.47
C TYR A 53 12.60 -8.70 14.97
N ASN A 54 13.81 -8.54 15.45
CA ASN A 54 14.21 -8.32 16.84
C ASN A 54 13.23 -7.38 17.58
N LEU A 55 12.09 -7.91 18.05
CA LEU A 55 10.87 -7.16 18.36
C LEU A 55 10.85 -6.59 19.77
N LYS A 56 11.91 -6.76 20.57
CA LYS A 56 11.93 -6.15 21.91
C LYS A 56 11.83 -4.62 21.88
N GLU A 57 12.15 -3.99 20.75
CA GLU A 57 12.09 -2.54 20.55
C GLU A 57 11.39 -2.14 19.24
N ALA A 58 10.70 -3.07 18.57
CA ALA A 58 10.06 -2.74 17.30
C ALA A 58 8.90 -1.76 17.51
N LYS A 59 9.00 -0.62 16.83
CA LYS A 59 7.95 0.40 16.84
C LYS A 59 6.66 -0.07 16.18
N PHE A 60 6.74 -1.12 15.35
CA PHE A 60 5.64 -1.66 14.57
C PHE A 60 5.63 -3.18 14.62
N TYR A 61 4.45 -3.76 14.48
CA TYR A 61 4.26 -5.18 14.21
C TYR A 61 3.30 -5.34 13.03
N SER A 62 3.27 -6.52 12.42
CA SER A 62 2.30 -6.83 11.37
C SER A 62 1.33 -7.91 11.81
N THR A 63 0.16 -7.88 11.19
CA THR A 63 -0.85 -8.94 11.26
C THR A 63 -1.25 -9.29 9.83
N THR A 64 -1.42 -10.60 9.54
CA THR A 64 -1.66 -11.08 8.18
C THR A 64 -2.96 -11.86 8.13
N PHE A 65 -3.92 -11.38 7.37
CA PHE A 65 -5.20 -12.03 7.14
C PHE A 65 -5.18 -12.76 5.79
N ARG A 66 -5.75 -13.97 5.78
CA ARG A 66 -6.05 -14.75 4.58
C ARG A 66 -7.53 -15.03 4.59
N ASN A 67 -8.25 -14.50 3.62
CA ASN A 67 -9.69 -14.65 3.56
C ASN A 67 -10.11 -14.95 2.12
N SER A 68 -10.90 -16.01 1.94
CA SER A 68 -11.46 -16.38 0.63
C SER A 68 -12.44 -15.33 0.07
N ASN A 69 -12.89 -14.41 0.90
CA ASN A 69 -13.79 -13.33 0.49
C ASN A 69 -13.06 -12.07 0.03
N PHE A 70 -11.73 -12.04 0.07
CA PHE A 70 -10.97 -10.96 -0.55
C PHE A 70 -11.19 -10.99 -2.06
N GLU A 71 -11.43 -9.80 -2.65
CA GLU A 71 -11.78 -9.69 -4.07
C GLU A 71 -10.55 -9.72 -4.97
N ASN A 72 -9.45 -9.12 -4.49
CA ASN A 72 -8.28 -8.84 -5.33
C ASN A 72 -7.01 -9.54 -4.83
N TYR A 73 -6.94 -9.91 -3.55
CA TYR A 73 -5.74 -10.43 -2.92
C TYR A 73 -6.00 -11.75 -2.20
N GLU A 74 -4.98 -12.60 -2.12
CA GLU A 74 -5.04 -13.86 -1.37
C GLU A 74 -4.64 -13.67 0.10
N ALA A 75 -3.89 -12.61 0.39
CA ALA A 75 -3.52 -12.20 1.74
C ALA A 75 -3.42 -10.69 1.84
N VAL A 76 -3.73 -10.15 3.02
CA VAL A 76 -3.49 -8.75 3.37
C VAL A 76 -2.66 -8.70 4.63
N GLU A 77 -1.51 -8.02 4.57
CA GLU A 77 -0.64 -7.75 5.70
C GLU A 77 -0.78 -6.29 6.11
N ILE A 78 -1.03 -6.06 7.39
CA ILE A 78 -1.30 -4.75 7.97
C ILE A 78 -0.25 -4.46 9.04
N PHE A 79 0.32 -3.26 9.01
CA PHE A 79 1.32 -2.80 9.97
C PHE A 79 0.70 -1.81 10.94
N LEU A 80 0.87 -2.09 12.22
CA LEU A 80 0.34 -1.35 13.36
C LEU A 80 1.48 -0.91 14.27
N LYS A 81 1.31 0.22 14.98
CA LYS A 81 2.26 0.64 16.02
C LYS A 81 2.13 -0.24 17.26
N SER A 82 3.25 -0.63 17.86
CA SER A 82 3.29 -1.60 18.98
C SER A 82 2.58 -1.12 20.25
N ASN A 83 2.42 0.18 20.44
CA ASN A 83 1.82 0.77 21.65
C ASN A 83 0.58 1.61 21.31
N ASP A 84 -0.11 1.30 20.21
CA ASP A 84 -1.33 2.00 19.80
C ASP A 84 -2.56 1.14 20.10
N ASN A 85 -3.32 1.53 21.13
CA ASN A 85 -4.54 0.85 21.54
C ASN A 85 -5.73 1.11 20.59
N ASN A 86 -5.60 2.05 19.65
CA ASN A 86 -6.61 2.33 18.63
C ASN A 86 -6.41 1.48 17.38
N TYR A 87 -5.31 0.71 17.29
CA TYR A 87 -4.99 -0.17 16.17
C TYR A 87 -5.02 0.55 14.81
N ILE A 88 -4.50 1.78 14.75
CA ILE A 88 -4.49 2.58 13.52
C ILE A 88 -3.62 1.91 12.47
N ILE A 89 -4.19 1.72 11.27
CA ILE A 89 -3.51 1.16 10.10
C ILE A 89 -2.44 2.14 9.64
N TYR A 90 -1.18 1.74 9.77
CA TYR A 90 -0.04 2.57 9.37
C TYR A 90 0.47 2.25 7.97
N SER A 91 0.40 0.97 7.60
CA SER A 91 0.74 0.49 6.26
C SER A 91 -0.08 -0.75 5.96
N ILE A 92 -0.43 -0.95 4.70
CA ILE A 92 -1.22 -2.09 4.24
C ILE A 92 -0.60 -2.65 2.97
N ARG A 93 -0.57 -3.98 2.84
CA ARG A 93 -0.07 -4.70 1.66
C ARG A 93 -1.05 -5.77 1.24
N GLY A 94 -1.38 -5.82 -0.04
CA GLY A 94 -2.07 -6.95 -0.66
C GLY A 94 -1.06 -7.90 -1.30
N GLY A 95 -1.26 -9.21 -1.14
CA GLY A 95 -0.41 -10.25 -1.71
C GLY A 95 -1.18 -11.23 -2.59
N ILE A 96 -0.59 -11.56 -3.76
CA ILE A 96 -1.03 -12.62 -4.67
C ILE A 96 0.14 -13.59 -4.83
N PHE A 97 -0.13 -14.89 -4.73
CA PHE A 97 0.91 -15.92 -4.77
C PHE A 97 0.99 -16.55 -6.17
N TYR A 98 2.09 -16.31 -6.86
CA TYR A 98 2.33 -16.82 -8.21
C TYR A 98 3.13 -18.12 -8.21
N GLU A 99 3.36 -18.73 -7.04
CA GLU A 99 4.25 -19.87 -6.86
C GLU A 99 5.61 -19.64 -7.54
N ASN A 100 6.00 -20.40 -8.56
CA ASN A 100 7.27 -20.22 -9.27
C ASN A 100 7.12 -19.45 -10.60
N LYS A 101 6.02 -18.70 -10.78
CA LYS A 101 5.68 -18.01 -12.03
C LYS A 101 6.03 -16.53 -11.99
N ILE A 102 7.30 -16.21 -11.82
CA ILE A 102 7.76 -14.82 -11.67
C ILE A 102 7.36 -13.93 -12.85
N GLU A 103 7.31 -14.47 -14.07
CA GLU A 103 6.94 -13.67 -15.25
C GLU A 103 5.45 -13.27 -15.23
N GLU A 104 4.55 -14.10 -14.69
CA GLU A 104 3.14 -13.74 -14.50
C GLU A 104 3.02 -12.60 -13.47
N CYS A 105 3.79 -12.65 -12.39
CA CYS A 105 3.85 -11.54 -11.42
C CYS A 105 4.34 -10.25 -12.08
N LYS A 106 5.40 -10.30 -12.88
CA LYS A 106 5.94 -9.11 -13.57
C LYS A 106 4.93 -8.52 -14.56
N VAL A 107 4.16 -9.35 -15.27
CA VAL A 107 3.09 -8.90 -16.16
C VAL A 107 2.03 -8.16 -15.35
N LYS A 108 1.53 -8.77 -14.26
CA LYS A 108 0.53 -8.14 -13.39
C LYS A 108 1.03 -6.85 -12.76
N LYS A 109 2.28 -6.85 -12.28
CA LYS A 109 2.95 -5.64 -11.78
C LYS A 109 2.92 -4.50 -12.80
N LYS A 110 3.24 -4.79 -14.07
CA LYS A 110 3.24 -3.78 -15.13
C LYS A 110 1.84 -3.21 -15.40
N GLU A 111 0.81 -4.04 -15.36
CA GLU A 111 -0.59 -3.60 -15.48
C GLU A 111 -0.93 -2.63 -14.36
N ILE A 112 -0.73 -3.02 -13.10
CA ILE A 112 -1.00 -2.18 -11.92
C ILE A 112 -0.25 -0.85 -12.01
N LEU A 113 1.04 -0.88 -12.35
CA LEU A 113 1.85 0.33 -12.48
C LEU A 113 1.34 1.30 -13.57
N ASN A 114 0.84 0.77 -14.69
CA ASN A 114 0.27 1.60 -15.75
C ASN A 114 -1.07 2.23 -15.33
N GLU A 115 -1.92 1.47 -14.67
CA GLU A 115 -3.18 1.98 -14.11
C GLU A 115 -2.91 3.08 -13.09
N MET A 116 -2.02 2.83 -12.13
CA MET A 116 -1.66 3.80 -11.11
C MET A 116 -0.98 5.03 -11.67
N LYS A 117 -0.10 4.89 -12.66
CA LYS A 117 0.53 6.03 -13.34
C LYS A 117 -0.51 6.95 -13.98
N ASN A 118 -1.53 6.36 -14.62
CA ASN A 118 -2.60 7.11 -15.26
C ASN A 118 -3.50 7.80 -14.23
N PHE A 119 -3.77 7.13 -13.12
CA PHE A 119 -4.60 7.65 -12.03
C PHE A 119 -3.87 8.77 -11.28
N LEU A 120 -2.67 8.51 -10.77
CA LEU A 120 -1.86 9.46 -10.01
C LEU A 120 -1.24 10.59 -10.85
N LYS A 121 -1.19 10.43 -12.18
CA LYS A 121 -0.44 11.32 -13.08
C LYS A 121 1.01 11.54 -12.65
N MET A 122 1.58 10.55 -11.98
CA MET A 122 2.95 10.51 -11.48
C MET A 122 3.77 9.45 -12.20
N ASN A 123 5.09 9.64 -12.22
CA ASN A 123 6.00 8.58 -12.65
C ASN A 123 6.45 7.74 -11.45
N PHE A 124 6.77 6.48 -11.72
CA PHE A 124 7.36 5.57 -10.73
C PHE A 124 8.83 5.33 -11.01
N VAL A 125 9.57 4.94 -9.95
CA VAL A 125 10.94 4.48 -10.03
C VAL A 125 10.95 2.96 -9.90
N SER A 126 11.76 2.27 -10.70
CA SER A 126 11.89 0.81 -10.67
C SER A 126 13.33 0.40 -10.40
N GLY A 127 13.48 -0.75 -9.73
CA GLY A 127 14.76 -1.35 -9.45
C GLY A 127 14.67 -2.83 -9.13
N GLU A 128 15.80 -3.50 -9.21
CA GLU A 128 15.99 -4.88 -8.79
C GLU A 128 16.96 -4.91 -7.63
N LEU A 129 16.61 -5.63 -6.57
CA LEU A 129 17.43 -5.78 -5.38
C LEU A 129 17.58 -7.25 -5.04
N LYS A 130 18.71 -7.62 -4.45
CA LYS A 130 18.84 -8.89 -3.75
C LYS A 130 17.99 -8.83 -2.48
N HIS A 131 17.28 -9.91 -2.20
CA HIS A 131 16.47 -9.96 -0.99
C HIS A 131 17.36 -9.97 0.25
N GLN A 132 17.16 -8.95 1.12
CA GLN A 132 18.09 -8.68 2.25
C GLN A 132 18.18 -9.81 3.30
N PHE A 133 17.16 -10.67 3.38
CA PHE A 133 17.11 -11.79 4.32
C PHE A 133 17.46 -13.14 3.68
N ASP A 134 17.83 -13.15 2.40
CA ASP A 134 18.33 -14.35 1.74
C ASP A 134 19.87 -14.37 1.78
N GLU A 135 20.42 -15.14 2.70
CA GLU A 135 21.87 -15.31 2.88
C GLU A 135 22.52 -15.90 1.63
N THR A 136 21.79 -16.65 0.80
CA THR A 136 22.31 -17.20 -0.46
C THR A 136 22.49 -16.14 -1.53
N GLY A 137 21.81 -15.00 -1.39
CA GLY A 137 21.81 -13.88 -2.33
C GLY A 137 21.23 -14.20 -3.71
N LYS A 138 20.43 -15.26 -3.82
CA LYS A 138 19.80 -15.71 -5.07
C LYS A 138 18.39 -15.20 -5.25
N SER A 139 17.69 -14.90 -4.14
CA SER A 139 16.34 -14.34 -4.19
C SER A 139 16.37 -12.88 -4.63
N ILE A 140 15.51 -12.54 -5.58
CA ILE A 140 15.46 -11.21 -6.21
C ILE A 140 14.11 -10.56 -5.92
N GLN A 141 14.15 -9.27 -5.57
CA GLN A 141 13.00 -8.40 -5.41
C GLN A 141 12.95 -7.40 -6.57
N TYR A 142 11.88 -7.45 -7.36
CA TYR A 142 11.60 -6.51 -8.44
C TYR A 142 10.62 -5.45 -7.93
N GLN A 143 11.14 -4.32 -7.48
CA GLN A 143 10.31 -3.25 -6.90
C GLN A 143 10.06 -2.10 -7.87
N SER A 144 8.90 -1.45 -7.70
CA SER A 144 8.60 -0.14 -8.29
C SER A 144 7.79 0.66 -7.30
N TYR A 145 8.02 1.97 -7.20
CA TYR A 145 7.32 2.80 -6.24
C TYR A 145 7.01 4.20 -6.79
N PHE A 146 5.89 4.74 -6.34
CA PHE A 146 5.51 6.14 -6.43
C PHE A 146 5.86 6.79 -5.10
N LEU A 147 6.58 7.89 -5.13
CA LEU A 147 7.00 8.62 -3.92
C LEU A 147 6.23 9.93 -3.85
N PHE A 148 5.53 10.16 -2.73
CA PHE A 148 4.80 11.39 -2.47
C PHE A 148 5.69 12.42 -1.76
N GLU A 149 5.26 13.69 -1.75
CA GLU A 149 6.04 14.80 -1.17
C GLU A 149 6.29 14.65 0.34
N ASP A 150 5.38 14.01 1.06
CA ASP A 150 5.49 13.70 2.49
C ASP A 150 6.39 12.48 2.81
N ASN A 151 7.04 11.91 1.79
CA ASN A 151 7.82 10.66 1.81
C ASN A 151 6.97 9.38 2.01
N SER A 152 5.66 9.46 2.00
CA SER A 152 4.84 8.26 1.85
C SER A 152 5.05 7.65 0.45
N ASN A 153 4.76 6.37 0.29
CA ASN A 153 4.94 5.72 -0.99
C ASN A 153 3.93 4.59 -1.24
N ILE A 154 3.63 4.38 -2.51
CA ILE A 154 2.95 3.19 -2.97
C ILE A 154 3.96 2.32 -3.69
N ARG A 155 4.03 1.04 -3.33
CA ARG A 155 5.01 0.11 -3.83
C ARG A 155 4.34 -1.10 -4.47
N VAL A 156 4.79 -1.49 -5.66
CA VAL A 156 4.38 -2.71 -6.35
C VAL A 156 5.61 -3.57 -6.56
N GLU A 157 5.57 -4.80 -6.07
CA GLU A 157 6.74 -5.67 -5.98
C GLU A 157 6.44 -7.08 -6.45
N CYS A 158 7.45 -7.74 -7.02
CA CYS A 158 7.48 -9.18 -7.23
C CYS A 158 8.72 -9.76 -6.54
N TYR A 159 8.54 -10.89 -5.87
CA TYR A 159 9.61 -11.64 -5.22
C TYR A 159 9.86 -12.96 -5.94
N GLN A 160 11.11 -13.19 -6.31
CA GLN A 160 11.57 -14.48 -6.80
C GLN A 160 12.43 -15.11 -5.70
N TRP A 161 11.90 -16.12 -5.07
CA TRP A 161 12.61 -16.89 -4.06
C TRP A 161 13.45 -17.99 -4.70
N SER A 162 14.65 -18.25 -4.13
CA SER A 162 15.55 -19.33 -4.58
C SER A 162 15.33 -20.61 -3.80
#